data_2981e44e7b5e35c2e2a0bf7507cb9feb
#
_entry.id   2981e44e7b5e35c2e2a0bf7507cb9feb
#
_cell.length_a   1.000
_cell.length_b   1.000
_cell.length_c   1.000
_cell.angle_alpha   90.00
_cell.angle_beta   90.00
_cell.angle_gamma   90.00
#
_symmetry.space_group_name_H-M   'P 1'
#
loop_
_entity.id
_entity.type
_entity.pdbx_description
1 polymer ?
#
loop_
_entity_poly.entity_id
_entity_poly.type
_entity_poly.pdbx_seq_one_letter_code
_entity_poly.pdbx_strand_id
1 'polypeptide(L)'
;MTNNQTLVQHDWLKRWAFLGLSLLINSVGHALTVVMNLGSAVWTASAVNLYHLWPLSLQATLFTCGVVVVIMNAILIHQIIWRRIIGNLLFTLPFSVLIQWFTGLIQRTGITALPLGIRIIIDVFGVLCVALATSIYQRANLILHPNDDFMQIIRFRYLKGNATIAQMVHYI
;
A
#
# COMPACT_ATOMS: atom_id res chain seq x y z
N MET A 1 16.04 -2.68 -36.88
CA MET A 1 14.77 -2.70 -36.09
C MET A 1 14.85 -3.50 -34.77
N THR A 2 15.85 -4.30 -34.54
CA THR A 2 16.01 -5.18 -33.35
C THR A 2 16.45 -4.47 -32.07
N ASN A 3 17.14 -3.34 -32.15
CA ASN A 3 17.73 -2.69 -30.97
C ASN A 3 16.71 -1.95 -30.07
N ASN A 4 15.65 -1.40 -30.64
CA ASN A 4 14.63 -0.67 -29.85
C ASN A 4 13.68 -1.62 -29.09
N GLN A 5 13.42 -2.82 -29.60
CA GLN A 5 12.55 -3.79 -28.91
C GLN A 5 13.24 -4.38 -27.70
N THR A 6 14.54 -4.64 -27.74
CA THR A 6 15.30 -5.16 -26.59
C THR A 6 15.43 -4.12 -25.46
N LEU A 7 15.60 -2.84 -25.79
CA LEU A 7 15.64 -1.76 -24.80
C LEU A 7 14.30 -1.57 -24.08
N VAL A 8 13.20 -1.56 -24.84
CA VAL A 8 11.85 -1.44 -24.27
C VAL A 8 11.51 -2.65 -23.38
N GLN A 9 11.90 -3.85 -23.81
CA GLN A 9 11.66 -5.07 -23.04
C GLN A 9 12.51 -5.11 -21.75
N HIS A 10 13.74 -4.60 -21.78
CA HIS A 10 14.61 -4.51 -20.62
C HIS A 10 14.10 -3.49 -19.58
N ASP A 11 13.57 -2.36 -20.04
CA ASP A 11 12.96 -1.37 -19.16
C ASP A 11 11.66 -1.87 -18.53
N TRP A 12 10.87 -2.66 -19.26
CA TRP A 12 9.64 -3.26 -18.74
C TRP A 12 9.91 -4.28 -17.64
N LEU A 13 10.91 -5.15 -17.82
CA LEU A 13 11.32 -6.12 -16.79
C LEU A 13 11.83 -5.42 -15.52
N LYS A 14 12.62 -4.37 -15.66
CA LYS A 14 13.09 -3.55 -14.54
C LYS A 14 11.93 -2.93 -13.76
N ARG A 15 10.93 -2.41 -14.46
CA ARG A 15 9.74 -1.80 -13.81
C ARG A 15 8.97 -2.82 -12.99
N TRP A 16 8.79 -4.05 -13.48
CA TRP A 16 8.17 -5.13 -12.72
C TRP A 16 9.02 -5.58 -11.53
N ALA A 17 10.34 -5.64 -11.68
CA ALA A 17 11.24 -5.94 -10.58
C ALA A 17 11.17 -4.87 -9.48
N PHE A 18 11.15 -3.60 -9.84
CA PHE A 18 10.95 -2.50 -8.89
C PHE A 18 9.58 -2.54 -8.21
N LEU A 19 8.52 -2.90 -8.94
CA LEU A 19 7.20 -3.09 -8.35
C LEU A 19 7.21 -4.23 -7.33
N GLY A 20 7.77 -5.40 -7.67
CA GLY A 20 7.87 -6.53 -6.76
C GLY A 20 8.69 -6.22 -5.51
N LEU A 21 9.86 -5.58 -5.70
CA LEU A 21 10.71 -5.15 -4.58
C LEU A 21 10.00 -4.15 -3.68
N SER A 22 9.34 -3.15 -4.28
CA SER A 22 8.59 -2.15 -3.51
C SER A 22 7.43 -2.78 -2.74
N LEU A 23 6.73 -3.75 -3.32
CA LEU A 23 5.65 -4.47 -2.65
C LEU A 23 6.15 -5.21 -1.41
N LEU A 24 7.32 -5.86 -1.51
CA LEU A 24 7.95 -6.54 -0.36
C LEU A 24 8.34 -5.54 0.73
N ILE A 25 9.06 -4.47 0.39
CA ILE A 25 9.48 -3.44 1.35
C ILE A 25 8.26 -2.80 2.01
N ASN A 26 7.22 -2.50 1.23
CA ASN A 26 5.97 -1.91 1.72
C ASN A 26 5.27 -2.83 2.73
N SER A 27 5.16 -4.11 2.38
CA SER A 27 4.52 -5.10 3.25
C SER A 27 5.28 -5.34 4.55
N VAL A 28 6.62 -5.37 4.51
CA VAL A 28 7.47 -5.46 5.71
C VAL A 28 7.30 -4.20 6.57
N GLY A 29 7.34 -3.01 5.97
CA GLY A 29 7.14 -1.75 6.68
C GLY A 29 5.80 -1.69 7.41
N HIS A 30 4.71 -2.04 6.73
CA HIS A 30 3.38 -2.12 7.36
C HIS A 30 3.31 -3.20 8.44
N ALA A 31 3.90 -4.37 8.23
CA ALA A 31 3.91 -5.43 9.23
C ALA A 31 4.66 -5.00 10.52
N LEU A 32 5.78 -4.27 10.38
CA LEU A 32 6.49 -3.70 11.53
C LEU A 32 5.60 -2.74 12.31
N THR A 33 4.95 -1.78 11.65
CA THR A 33 4.08 -0.80 12.34
C THR A 33 2.86 -1.48 12.97
N VAL A 34 2.27 -2.47 12.33
CA VAL A 34 1.16 -3.27 12.89
C VAL A 34 1.60 -4.01 14.15
N VAL A 35 2.77 -4.68 14.13
CA VAL A 35 3.27 -5.45 15.27
C VAL A 35 3.67 -4.54 16.43
N MET A 36 4.29 -3.40 16.15
CA MET A 36 4.66 -2.43 17.20
C MET A 36 3.44 -1.85 17.92
N ASN A 37 2.30 -1.76 17.23
CA ASN A 37 1.02 -1.26 17.77
C ASN A 37 1.18 0.13 18.42
N LEU A 38 1.96 1.01 17.79
CA LEU A 38 2.18 2.40 18.22
C LEU A 38 1.53 3.40 17.26
N GLY A 39 1.23 2.98 16.07
CA GLY A 39 0.63 3.73 15.00
C GLY A 39 0.94 3.07 13.66
N SER A 40 0.26 3.47 12.61
CA SER A 40 0.55 3.05 11.23
C SER A 40 -0.05 4.06 10.25
N ALA A 41 0.19 3.86 8.96
CA ALA A 41 -0.50 4.67 7.96
C ALA A 41 -2.02 4.61 8.16
N VAL A 42 -2.71 5.73 8.00
CA VAL A 42 -4.13 5.93 8.36
C VAL A 42 -5.04 4.79 7.90
N TRP A 43 -4.92 4.37 6.66
CA TRP A 43 -5.74 3.28 6.10
C TRP A 43 -5.42 1.91 6.68
N THR A 44 -4.13 1.65 6.97
CA THR A 44 -3.73 0.40 7.64
C THR A 44 -4.19 0.42 9.09
N ALA A 45 -4.10 1.56 9.79
CA ALA A 45 -4.62 1.71 11.14
C ALA A 45 -6.13 1.45 11.20
N SER A 46 -6.88 1.99 10.24
CA SER A 46 -8.33 1.76 10.12
C SER A 46 -8.65 0.27 9.90
N ALA A 47 -7.92 -0.38 9.01
CA ALA A 47 -8.09 -1.81 8.75
C ALA A 47 -7.70 -2.67 9.97
N VAL A 48 -6.65 -2.32 10.71
CA VAL A 48 -6.24 -3.03 11.93
C VAL A 48 -7.29 -2.85 13.03
N ASN A 49 -7.83 -1.66 13.22
CA ASN A 49 -8.92 -1.43 14.17
C ASN A 49 -10.16 -2.27 13.80
N LEU A 50 -10.49 -2.34 12.53
CA LEU A 50 -11.60 -3.12 12.04
C LEU A 50 -11.36 -4.64 12.22
N TYR A 51 -10.13 -5.11 12.02
CA TYR A 51 -9.70 -6.48 12.30
C TYR A 51 -9.93 -6.87 13.77
N HIS A 52 -9.72 -5.96 14.71
CA HIS A 52 -9.99 -6.23 16.13
C HIS A 52 -11.48 -6.30 16.47
N LEU A 53 -12.35 -5.72 15.66
CA LEU A 53 -13.80 -5.69 15.86
C LEU A 53 -14.52 -6.82 15.11
N TRP A 54 -13.95 -7.34 14.03
CA TRP A 54 -14.57 -8.32 13.17
C TRP A 54 -13.88 -9.69 13.28
N PRO A 55 -14.62 -10.80 13.13
CA PRO A 55 -14.05 -12.15 13.14
C PRO A 55 -13.38 -12.52 11.82
N LEU A 56 -12.67 -11.56 11.19
CA LEU A 56 -11.94 -11.74 9.95
C LEU A 56 -10.44 -11.77 10.21
N SER A 57 -9.67 -12.41 9.33
CA SER A 57 -8.20 -12.30 9.38
C SER A 57 -7.74 -10.89 8.99
N LEU A 58 -6.54 -10.49 9.43
CA LEU A 58 -5.94 -9.23 9.03
C LEU A 58 -5.85 -9.09 7.50
N GLN A 59 -5.48 -10.16 6.80
CA GLN A 59 -5.45 -10.22 5.34
C GLN A 59 -6.84 -9.92 4.75
N ALA A 60 -7.88 -10.61 5.23
CA ALA A 60 -9.23 -10.44 4.71
C ALA A 60 -9.73 -9.01 4.94
N THR A 61 -9.45 -8.44 6.10
CA THR A 61 -9.84 -7.06 6.44
C THR A 61 -9.13 -6.04 5.56
N LEU A 62 -7.80 -6.15 5.40
CA LEU A 62 -7.02 -5.29 4.51
C LEU A 62 -7.49 -5.38 3.06
N PHE A 63 -7.74 -6.60 2.57
CA PHE A 63 -8.25 -6.82 1.21
C PHE A 63 -9.63 -6.21 1.02
N THR A 64 -10.54 -6.42 1.97
CA THR A 64 -11.92 -5.87 1.93
C THR A 64 -11.88 -4.34 1.93
N CYS A 65 -11.08 -3.72 2.80
CA CYS A 65 -10.89 -2.26 2.80
C CYS A 65 -10.37 -1.77 1.44
N GLY A 66 -9.39 -2.47 0.85
CA GLY A 66 -8.88 -2.16 -0.48
C GLY A 66 -9.95 -2.25 -1.56
N VAL A 67 -10.81 -3.29 -1.54
CA VAL A 67 -11.94 -3.44 -2.47
C VAL A 67 -12.93 -2.29 -2.34
N VAL A 68 -13.25 -1.87 -1.11
CA VAL A 68 -14.12 -0.71 -0.87
C VAL A 68 -13.55 0.55 -1.53
N VAL A 69 -12.24 0.80 -1.38
CA VAL A 69 -11.58 1.94 -2.02
C VAL A 69 -11.59 1.83 -3.55
N VAL A 70 -11.41 0.63 -4.11
CA VAL A 70 -11.53 0.41 -5.56
C VAL A 70 -12.93 0.78 -6.07
N ILE A 71 -13.97 0.39 -5.33
CA ILE A 71 -15.36 0.76 -5.67
C ILE A 71 -15.54 2.29 -5.58
N MET A 72 -15.04 2.92 -4.51
CA MET A 72 -15.08 4.38 -4.37
C MET A 72 -14.36 5.08 -5.54
N ASN A 73 -13.21 4.58 -5.96
CA ASN A 73 -12.48 5.10 -7.11
C ASN A 73 -13.31 5.02 -8.41
N ALA A 74 -13.97 3.88 -8.64
CA ALA A 74 -14.86 3.73 -9.81
C ALA A 74 -16.03 4.70 -9.79
N ILE A 75 -16.64 4.91 -8.63
CA ILE A 75 -17.73 5.90 -8.44
C ILE A 75 -17.23 7.33 -8.71
N LEU A 76 -16.08 7.72 -8.15
CA LEU A 76 -15.51 9.05 -8.33
C LEU A 76 -15.11 9.34 -9.78
N ILE A 77 -14.68 8.32 -10.52
CA ILE A 77 -14.35 8.46 -11.94
C ILE A 77 -15.64 8.54 -12.80
N HIS A 78 -16.80 8.08 -12.30
CA HIS A 78 -18.03 7.90 -13.06
C HIS A 78 -17.88 6.99 -14.28
N GLN A 79 -16.89 6.13 -14.31
CA GLN A 79 -16.60 5.20 -15.40
C GLN A 79 -15.95 3.92 -14.84
N ILE A 80 -16.32 2.78 -15.38
CA ILE A 80 -15.72 1.50 -15.06
C ILE A 80 -14.50 1.31 -15.96
N ILE A 81 -13.31 1.58 -15.45
CA ILE A 81 -12.03 1.37 -16.15
C ILE A 81 -11.43 0.05 -15.66
N TRP A 82 -11.77 -1.04 -16.31
CA TRP A 82 -11.36 -2.40 -15.91
C TRP A 82 -9.85 -2.54 -15.69
N ARG A 83 -9.03 -1.95 -16.54
CA ARG A 83 -7.56 -1.99 -16.39
C ARG A 83 -7.10 -1.41 -15.05
N ARG A 84 -7.76 -0.36 -14.57
CA ARG A 84 -7.45 0.30 -13.31
C ARG A 84 -7.92 -0.53 -12.12
N ILE A 85 -9.14 -1.03 -12.18
CA ILE A 85 -9.73 -1.91 -11.17
C ILE A 85 -8.88 -3.16 -10.98
N ILE A 86 -8.57 -3.86 -12.08
CA ILE A 86 -7.74 -5.07 -12.05
C ILE A 86 -6.34 -4.75 -11.52
N GLY A 87 -5.73 -3.64 -11.95
CA GLY A 87 -4.42 -3.21 -11.46
C GLY A 87 -4.41 -2.98 -9.94
N ASN A 88 -5.41 -2.28 -9.41
CA ASN A 88 -5.53 -2.03 -7.98
C ASN A 88 -5.76 -3.34 -7.19
N LEU A 89 -6.56 -4.27 -7.71
CA LEU A 89 -6.78 -5.58 -7.07
C LEU A 89 -5.53 -6.45 -7.12
N LEU A 90 -4.81 -6.45 -8.26
CA LEU A 90 -3.53 -7.16 -8.41
C LEU A 90 -2.44 -6.63 -7.47
N PHE A 91 -2.52 -5.38 -7.04
CA PHE A 91 -1.66 -4.85 -6.00
C PHE A 91 -2.14 -5.27 -4.60
N THR A 92 -3.42 -5.09 -4.33
CA THR A 92 -3.99 -5.25 -2.98
C THR A 92 -3.95 -6.69 -2.50
N LEU A 93 -4.19 -7.65 -3.39
CA LEU A 93 -4.24 -9.07 -3.00
C LEU A 93 -2.88 -9.56 -2.47
N PRO A 94 -1.76 -9.51 -3.20
CA PRO A 94 -0.48 -9.94 -2.66
C PRO A 94 -0.01 -9.06 -1.49
N PHE A 95 -0.33 -7.77 -1.48
CA PHE A 95 -0.01 -6.86 -0.40
C PHE A 95 -0.65 -7.30 0.92
N SER A 96 -1.95 -7.62 0.94
CA SER A 96 -2.65 -8.06 2.15
C SER A 96 -2.15 -9.42 2.65
N VAL A 97 -1.85 -10.35 1.73
CA VAL A 97 -1.26 -11.66 2.06
C VAL A 97 0.11 -11.48 2.71
N LEU A 98 0.98 -10.68 2.10
CA LEU A 98 2.33 -10.43 2.61
C LEU A 98 2.33 -9.73 3.96
N ILE A 99 1.44 -8.74 4.19
CA ILE A 99 1.34 -8.09 5.51
C ILE A 99 0.96 -9.11 6.56
N GLN A 100 -0.04 -9.93 6.33
CA GLN A 100 -0.42 -10.95 7.32
C GLN A 100 0.72 -11.93 7.58
N TRP A 101 1.39 -12.38 6.53
CA TRP A 101 2.50 -13.33 6.66
C TRP A 101 3.67 -12.74 7.43
N PHE A 102 4.13 -11.53 7.08
CA PHE A 102 5.21 -10.84 7.79
C PHE A 102 4.81 -10.48 9.22
N THR A 103 3.58 -10.04 9.47
CA THR A 103 3.06 -9.78 10.82
C THR A 103 3.14 -11.02 11.68
N GLY A 104 2.68 -12.18 11.18
CA GLY A 104 2.79 -13.44 11.90
C GLY A 104 4.23 -13.90 12.14
N LEU A 105 5.12 -13.66 11.18
CA LEU A 105 6.54 -13.98 11.33
C LEU A 105 7.22 -13.10 12.38
N ILE A 106 6.99 -11.79 12.32
CA ILE A 106 7.59 -10.82 13.24
C ILE A 106 7.06 -11.01 14.66
N GLN A 107 5.77 -11.28 14.84
CA GLN A 107 5.20 -11.56 16.17
C GLN A 107 5.87 -12.75 16.88
N ARG A 108 6.28 -13.77 16.13
CA ARG A 108 6.97 -14.95 16.69
C ARG A 108 8.36 -14.62 17.25
N THR A 109 8.98 -13.52 16.87
CA THR A 109 10.30 -13.11 17.39
C THR A 109 10.25 -12.55 18.81
N GLY A 110 9.06 -12.30 19.37
CA GLY A 110 8.91 -11.67 20.69
C GLY A 110 9.29 -10.19 20.74
N ILE A 111 9.45 -9.54 19.59
CA ILE A 111 9.86 -8.13 19.48
C ILE A 111 8.91 -7.14 20.20
N THR A 112 7.66 -7.56 20.44
CA THR A 112 6.65 -6.79 21.19
C THR A 112 7.00 -6.62 22.67
N ALA A 113 7.85 -7.50 23.21
CA ALA A 113 8.32 -7.43 24.61
C ALA A 113 9.48 -6.44 24.81
N LEU A 114 10.01 -5.84 23.74
CA LEU A 114 11.08 -4.86 23.83
C LEU A 114 10.65 -3.57 24.52
N PRO A 115 11.58 -2.84 25.17
CA PRO A 115 11.30 -1.53 25.75
C PRO A 115 10.68 -0.56 24.75
N LEU A 116 9.79 0.31 25.21
CA LEU A 116 9.04 1.27 24.38
C LEU A 116 9.95 2.07 23.43
N GLY A 117 11.11 2.54 23.91
CA GLY A 117 12.04 3.32 23.06
C GLY A 117 12.52 2.55 21.84
N ILE A 118 12.83 1.26 21.98
CA ILE A 118 13.24 0.40 20.86
C ILE A 118 12.06 0.15 19.90
N ARG A 119 10.87 -0.06 20.45
CA ARG A 119 9.65 -0.25 19.65
C ARG A 119 9.33 0.99 18.81
N ILE A 120 9.51 2.20 19.35
CA ILE A 120 9.35 3.47 18.62
C ILE A 120 10.35 3.54 17.45
N ILE A 121 11.61 3.19 17.67
CA ILE A 121 12.63 3.19 16.61
C ILE A 121 12.24 2.22 15.48
N ILE A 122 11.77 1.02 15.82
CA ILE A 122 11.33 0.03 14.84
C ILE A 122 10.09 0.50 14.08
N ASP A 123 9.15 1.13 14.77
CA ASP A 123 7.94 1.68 14.16
C ASP A 123 8.27 2.79 13.15
N VAL A 124 9.11 3.75 13.54
CA VAL A 124 9.61 4.81 12.65
C VAL A 124 10.33 4.22 11.43
N PHE A 125 11.17 3.19 11.64
CA PHE A 125 11.82 2.48 10.53
C PHE A 125 10.79 1.84 9.59
N GLY A 126 9.72 1.24 10.13
CA GLY A 126 8.60 0.70 9.35
C GLY A 126 7.95 1.78 8.49
N VAL A 127 7.67 2.96 9.06
CA VAL A 127 7.11 4.10 8.31
C VAL A 127 8.05 4.57 7.19
N LEU A 128 9.35 4.63 7.45
CA LEU A 128 10.35 4.99 6.42
C LEU A 128 10.38 3.96 5.28
N CYS A 129 10.28 2.66 5.58
CA CYS A 129 10.15 1.60 4.57
C CYS A 129 8.91 1.81 3.70
N VAL A 130 7.76 2.11 4.31
CA VAL A 130 6.51 2.39 3.57
C VAL A 130 6.68 3.59 2.64
N ALA A 131 7.26 4.69 3.12
CA ALA A 131 7.48 5.89 2.32
C ALA A 131 8.42 5.63 1.14
N LEU A 132 9.53 4.91 1.36
CA LEU A 132 10.47 4.51 0.32
C LEU A 132 9.79 3.62 -0.74
N ALA A 133 9.10 2.59 -0.31
CA ALA A 133 8.39 1.66 -1.18
C ALA A 133 7.34 2.38 -2.04
N THR A 134 6.56 3.28 -1.43
CA THR A 134 5.58 4.11 -2.14
C THR A 134 6.24 4.94 -3.25
N SER A 135 7.38 5.55 -2.96
CA SER A 135 8.16 6.30 -3.96
C SER A 135 8.61 5.41 -5.13
N ILE A 136 9.04 4.17 -4.84
CA ILE A 136 9.53 3.23 -5.86
C ILE A 136 8.39 2.78 -6.78
N TYR A 137 7.26 2.26 -6.26
CA TYR A 137 6.20 1.74 -7.13
C TYR A 137 5.45 2.84 -7.88
N GLN A 138 5.32 4.04 -7.31
CA GLN A 138 4.76 5.18 -8.03
C GLN A 138 5.62 5.57 -9.24
N ARG A 139 6.96 5.51 -9.11
CA ARG A 139 7.88 5.71 -10.25
C ARG A 139 7.82 4.59 -11.27
N ALA A 140 7.63 3.34 -10.83
CA ALA A 140 7.44 2.21 -11.73
C ALA A 140 6.21 2.40 -12.64
N ASN A 141 5.16 3.09 -12.14
CA ASN A 141 3.96 3.49 -12.88
C ASN A 141 3.33 2.34 -13.69
N LEU A 142 3.20 1.17 -13.07
CA LEU A 142 2.56 0.00 -13.66
C LEU A 142 1.16 -0.19 -13.11
N ILE A 143 1.08 -0.38 -11.79
CA ILE A 143 -0.14 -0.51 -11.00
C ILE A 143 0.03 0.28 -9.71
N LEU A 144 -1.07 0.74 -9.12
CA LEU A 144 -1.08 1.55 -7.91
C LEU A 144 -1.87 0.85 -6.80
N HIS A 145 -1.50 1.14 -5.57
CA HIS A 145 -2.36 0.82 -4.43
C HIS A 145 -3.68 1.61 -4.54
N PRO A 146 -4.84 1.04 -4.19
CA PRO A 146 -6.13 1.72 -4.32
C PRO A 146 -6.18 3.10 -3.66
N ASN A 147 -5.55 3.27 -2.50
CA ASN A 147 -5.53 4.53 -1.76
C ASN A 147 -4.71 5.62 -2.48
N ASP A 148 -3.59 5.25 -3.10
CA ASP A 148 -2.80 6.22 -3.88
C ASP A 148 -3.53 6.59 -5.16
N ASP A 149 -4.25 5.65 -5.73
CA ASP A 149 -5.11 5.87 -6.88
C ASP A 149 -6.25 6.83 -6.52
N PHE A 150 -6.88 6.65 -5.36
CA PHE A 150 -7.88 7.55 -4.79
C PHE A 150 -7.34 8.98 -4.65
N MET A 151 -6.16 9.13 -4.04
CA MET A 151 -5.51 10.43 -3.88
C MET A 151 -5.25 11.10 -5.24
N GLN A 152 -4.78 10.35 -6.25
CA GLN A 152 -4.55 10.88 -7.58
C GLN A 152 -5.84 11.32 -8.27
N ILE A 153 -6.93 10.54 -8.14
CA ILE A 153 -8.24 10.92 -8.70
C ILE A 153 -8.70 12.24 -8.11
N ILE A 154 -8.69 12.36 -6.78
CA ILE A 154 -9.11 13.59 -6.10
C ILE A 154 -8.23 14.76 -6.53
N ARG A 155 -6.92 14.58 -6.53
CA ARG A 155 -5.96 15.61 -6.89
C ARG A 155 -6.19 16.17 -8.29
N PHE A 156 -6.28 15.31 -9.29
CA PHE A 156 -6.29 15.76 -10.68
C PHE A 156 -7.69 16.05 -11.22
N ARG A 157 -8.70 15.33 -10.73
CA ARG A 157 -10.07 15.49 -11.25
C ARG A 157 -10.85 16.58 -10.51
N TYR A 158 -10.67 16.71 -9.20
CA TYR A 158 -11.47 17.58 -8.35
C TYR A 158 -10.70 18.81 -7.84
N LEU A 159 -9.40 18.69 -7.60
CA LEU A 159 -8.59 19.72 -6.94
C LEU A 159 -7.57 20.38 -7.89
N LYS A 160 -7.76 20.29 -9.20
CA LYS A 160 -6.94 20.96 -10.22
C LYS A 160 -5.40 20.78 -10.01
N GLY A 161 -4.99 19.63 -9.48
CA GLY A 161 -3.58 19.30 -9.25
C GLY A 161 -3.02 19.68 -7.87
N ASN A 162 -3.82 20.27 -6.97
CA ASN A 162 -3.35 20.66 -5.64
C ASN A 162 -3.07 19.43 -4.78
N ALA A 163 -1.78 19.15 -4.58
CA ALA A 163 -1.33 17.97 -3.83
C ALA A 163 -1.61 18.08 -2.33
N THR A 164 -1.46 19.28 -1.75
CA THR A 164 -1.64 19.49 -0.31
C THR A 164 -3.08 19.26 0.11
N ILE A 165 -4.04 19.84 -0.61
CA ILE A 165 -5.47 19.65 -0.31
C ILE A 165 -5.88 18.19 -0.57
N ALA A 166 -5.38 17.56 -1.65
CA ALA A 166 -5.66 16.16 -1.93
C ALA A 166 -5.18 15.24 -0.80
N GLN A 167 -4.02 15.52 -0.23
CA GLN A 167 -3.47 14.77 0.88
C GLN A 167 -4.26 14.98 2.18
N MET A 168 -4.70 16.21 2.45
CA MET A 168 -5.59 16.48 3.59
C MET A 168 -6.91 15.72 3.47
N VAL A 169 -7.56 15.76 2.31
CA VAL A 169 -8.81 15.01 2.05
C VAL A 169 -8.60 13.49 2.16
N HIS A 170 -7.41 13.01 1.79
CA HIS A 170 -7.08 11.58 1.88
C HIS A 170 -6.95 11.08 3.33
N TYR A 171 -6.62 11.96 4.28
CA TYR A 171 -6.42 11.62 5.69
C TYR A 171 -7.63 11.89 6.60
N ILE A 172 -8.69 12.50 6.07
CA ILE A 172 -9.97 12.69 6.74
C ILE A 172 -10.89 11.50 6.49
#